data_a5bb2b87380597c139cc1d44170768b6
#
_entry.id   a5bb2b87380597c139cc1d44170768b6
#
_cell.length_a   1.000
_cell.length_b   1.000
_cell.length_c   1.000
_cell.angle_alpha   90.00
_cell.angle_beta   90.00
_cell.angle_gamma   90.00
#
_symmetry.space_group_name_H-M   'P 1'
#
loop_
_entity.id
_entity.type
_entity.pdbx_description
1 polymer ?
#
loop_
_entity_poly.entity_id
_entity_poly.type
_entity_poly.pdbx_seq_one_letter_code
_entity_poly.pdbx_strand_id
1 'polypeptide(L)'
;MSNTASLKKEYAERIAPALKSQFQYSSTMQVPVLKKIVINQGLGMAVADKKIIEVAINEMTAITGQKAVATISRKDIANFKLRKKMPIGVMVTLRRERMYEFLEKLVRVALPRIRDFKGIESKFDGKGNYTLGIQEQIIFTEINIDSITKILGMNITFVTSAPTDEEGYALLKEFGLPFKNSKKD
;
A
#
# COMPACT_ATOMS: atom_id res chain seq x y z
N MET A 1 11.18 -5.41 -25.28
CA MET A 1 10.61 -4.07 -25.02
C MET A 1 10.34 -4.00 -23.53
N SER A 2 11.02 -3.12 -22.79
CA SER A 2 10.79 -2.93 -21.37
C SER A 2 9.40 -2.35 -21.17
N ASN A 3 8.49 -3.13 -20.59
CA ASN A 3 7.14 -2.71 -20.27
C ASN A 3 7.21 -1.73 -19.08
N THR A 4 7.52 -0.47 -19.37
CA THR A 4 7.58 0.58 -18.35
C THR A 4 6.16 0.81 -17.85
N ALA A 5 5.93 0.66 -16.55
CA ALA A 5 4.63 0.84 -15.93
C ALA A 5 3.97 2.15 -16.41
N SER A 6 2.73 2.06 -16.85
CA SER A 6 1.97 3.18 -17.44
C SER A 6 1.99 4.42 -16.53
N LEU A 7 1.76 4.23 -15.23
CA LEU A 7 1.77 5.31 -14.24
C LEU A 7 3.14 5.97 -14.04
N LYS A 8 4.25 5.28 -14.32
CA LYS A 8 5.58 5.90 -14.24
C LYS A 8 5.79 6.92 -15.37
N LYS A 9 5.34 6.61 -16.58
CA LYS A 9 5.36 7.54 -17.71
C LYS A 9 4.43 8.72 -17.44
N GLU A 10 3.24 8.44 -16.98
CA GLU A 10 2.25 9.44 -16.62
C GLU A 10 2.74 10.39 -15.52
N TYR A 11 3.49 9.88 -14.54
CA TYR A 11 4.13 10.73 -13.55
C TYR A 11 5.09 11.75 -14.20
N ALA A 12 5.97 11.30 -15.09
CA ALA A 12 6.96 12.17 -15.71
C ALA A 12 6.34 13.20 -16.68
N GLU A 13 5.34 12.79 -17.46
CA GLU A 13 4.77 13.58 -18.54
C GLU A 13 3.65 14.53 -18.08
N ARG A 14 2.84 14.12 -17.12
CA ARG A 14 1.64 14.83 -16.66
C ARG A 14 1.72 15.29 -15.22
N ILE A 15 1.98 14.36 -14.28
CA ILE A 15 1.82 14.64 -12.83
C ILE A 15 2.89 15.58 -12.31
N ALA A 16 4.16 15.35 -12.65
CA ALA A 16 5.26 16.19 -12.15
C ALA A 16 5.17 17.64 -12.65
N PRO A 17 4.88 17.95 -13.92
CA PRO A 17 4.64 19.31 -14.37
C PRO A 17 3.43 19.98 -13.70
N ALA A 18 2.32 19.24 -13.50
CA ALA A 18 1.12 19.74 -12.84
C ALA A 18 1.41 20.15 -11.39
N LEU A 19 2.07 19.27 -10.62
CA LEU A 19 2.44 19.58 -9.24
C LEU A 19 3.45 20.74 -9.14
N LYS A 20 4.39 20.83 -10.10
CA LYS A 20 5.34 21.95 -10.14
C LYS A 20 4.64 23.29 -10.31
N SER A 21 3.63 23.36 -11.18
CA SER A 21 2.84 24.60 -11.38
C SER A 21 1.92 24.88 -10.20
N GLN A 22 1.31 23.86 -9.59
CA GLN A 22 0.39 24.02 -8.46
C GLN A 22 1.09 24.57 -7.21
N PHE A 23 2.26 24.03 -6.87
CA PHE A 23 3.01 24.42 -5.67
C PHE A 23 4.16 25.40 -5.97
N GLN A 24 4.30 25.86 -7.22
CA GLN A 24 5.31 26.84 -7.66
C GLN A 24 6.75 26.48 -7.28
N TYR A 25 7.12 25.20 -7.39
CA TYR A 25 8.47 24.75 -7.09
C TYR A 25 9.51 25.40 -8.01
N SER A 26 10.60 25.88 -7.44
CA SER A 26 11.71 26.48 -8.18
C SER A 26 12.49 25.44 -9.00
N SER A 27 12.60 24.22 -8.48
CA SER A 27 13.30 23.11 -9.14
C SER A 27 12.40 21.90 -9.34
N THR A 28 12.60 21.18 -10.43
CA THR A 28 11.93 19.89 -10.68
C THR A 28 12.27 18.81 -9.65
N MET A 29 13.42 18.93 -8.98
CA MET A 29 13.84 18.00 -7.93
C MET A 29 13.07 18.15 -6.61
N GLN A 30 12.36 19.26 -6.43
CA GLN A 30 11.52 19.52 -5.26
C GLN A 30 10.15 18.84 -5.38
N VAL A 31 9.75 18.49 -6.62
CA VAL A 31 8.44 17.85 -6.85
C VAL A 31 8.37 16.54 -6.09
N PRO A 32 7.29 16.29 -5.32
CA PRO A 32 7.16 15.08 -4.53
C PRO A 32 7.08 13.84 -5.42
N VAL A 33 7.79 12.78 -5.02
CA VAL A 33 7.83 11.49 -5.69
C VAL A 33 7.40 10.37 -4.76
N LEU A 34 6.82 9.31 -5.31
CA LEU A 34 6.56 8.09 -4.56
C LEU A 34 7.87 7.31 -4.41
N LYS A 35 8.33 7.11 -3.18
CA LYS A 35 9.61 6.43 -2.88
C LYS A 35 9.46 4.92 -2.79
N LYS A 36 8.42 4.45 -2.11
CA LYS A 36 8.11 3.03 -1.91
C LYS A 36 6.67 2.84 -1.48
N ILE A 37 6.15 1.63 -1.72
CA ILE A 37 4.91 1.14 -1.12
C ILE A 37 5.27 -0.01 -0.19
N VAL A 38 4.82 0.05 1.05
CA VAL A 38 4.99 -1.02 2.04
C VAL A 38 3.64 -1.64 2.31
N ILE A 39 3.54 -2.95 2.10
CA ILE A 39 2.34 -3.72 2.39
C ILE A 39 2.63 -4.58 3.60
N ASN A 40 1.81 -4.46 4.62
CA ASN A 40 1.95 -5.21 5.87
C ASN A 40 0.65 -5.87 6.25
N GLN A 41 0.76 -7.12 6.69
CA GLN A 41 -0.35 -7.93 7.18
C GLN A 41 -0.01 -8.46 8.57
N GLY A 42 -0.77 -8.00 9.56
CA GLY A 42 -0.62 -8.44 10.95
C GLY A 42 -1.42 -9.73 11.18
N LEU A 43 -0.74 -10.78 11.62
CA LEU A 43 -1.32 -12.11 11.80
C LEU A 43 -1.20 -12.56 13.26
N GLY A 44 -1.95 -11.90 14.16
CA GLY A 44 -1.94 -12.26 15.59
C GLY A 44 -2.33 -13.72 15.88
N MET A 45 -3.11 -14.31 14.99
CA MET A 45 -3.51 -15.72 15.06
C MET A 45 -2.39 -16.72 14.77
N ALA A 46 -1.31 -16.28 14.14
CA ALA A 46 -0.15 -17.11 13.86
C ALA A 46 0.56 -17.61 15.14
N VAL A 47 0.27 -17.04 16.28
CA VAL A 47 0.71 -17.53 17.59
C VAL A 47 0.14 -18.92 17.87
N ALA A 48 -1.12 -19.18 17.46
CA ALA A 48 -1.78 -20.47 17.62
C ALA A 48 -1.51 -21.41 16.43
N ASP A 49 -1.52 -20.87 15.21
CA ASP A 49 -1.34 -21.67 13.98
C ASP A 49 -0.29 -21.01 13.06
N LYS A 50 0.89 -21.61 13.02
CA LYS A 50 2.01 -21.14 12.20
C LYS A 50 1.79 -21.28 10.70
N LYS A 51 0.90 -22.19 10.26
CA LYS A 51 0.62 -22.41 8.83
C LYS A 51 0.00 -21.19 8.16
N ILE A 52 -0.70 -20.35 8.93
CA ILE A 52 -1.29 -19.10 8.43
C ILE A 52 -0.22 -18.17 7.84
N ILE A 53 1.00 -18.19 8.38
CA ILE A 53 2.10 -17.35 7.86
C ILE A 53 2.51 -17.78 6.45
N GLU A 54 2.60 -19.10 6.19
CA GLU A 54 3.00 -19.60 4.87
C GLU A 54 1.93 -19.28 3.82
N VAL A 55 0.65 -19.45 4.17
CA VAL A 55 -0.47 -19.06 3.32
C VAL A 55 -0.42 -17.57 3.00
N ALA A 56 -0.27 -16.73 4.03
CA ALA A 56 -0.20 -15.28 3.85
C ALA A 56 1.02 -14.83 3.03
N ILE A 57 2.17 -15.51 3.14
CA ILE A 57 3.35 -15.25 2.29
C ILE A 57 3.02 -15.54 0.83
N ASN A 58 2.37 -16.66 0.55
CA ASN A 58 2.00 -17.06 -0.81
C ASN A 58 0.99 -16.09 -1.41
N GLU A 59 -0.06 -15.74 -0.67
CA GLU A 59 -1.08 -14.76 -1.09
C GLU A 59 -0.45 -13.38 -1.36
N MET A 60 0.34 -12.86 -0.41
CA MET A 60 1.01 -11.56 -0.58
C MET A 60 2.00 -11.58 -1.75
N THR A 61 2.70 -12.70 -1.97
CA THR A 61 3.60 -12.88 -3.12
C THR A 61 2.83 -12.88 -4.43
N ALA A 62 1.68 -13.54 -4.49
CA ALA A 62 0.81 -13.53 -5.67
C ALA A 62 0.30 -12.12 -5.99
N ILE A 63 -0.18 -11.38 -4.98
CA ILE A 63 -0.69 -10.00 -5.13
C ILE A 63 0.39 -9.06 -5.64
N THR A 64 1.61 -9.13 -5.08
CA THR A 64 2.66 -8.12 -5.29
C THR A 64 3.65 -8.49 -6.40
N GLY A 65 3.70 -9.76 -6.81
CA GLY A 65 4.72 -10.28 -7.73
C GLY A 65 6.14 -10.31 -7.13
N GLN A 66 6.27 -10.05 -5.81
CA GLN A 66 7.54 -10.08 -5.09
C GLN A 66 7.41 -10.96 -3.86
N LYS A 67 8.40 -11.84 -3.61
CA LYS A 67 8.39 -12.72 -2.44
C LYS A 67 8.25 -11.93 -1.14
N ALA A 68 7.20 -12.26 -0.39
CA ALA A 68 6.92 -11.65 0.91
C ALA A 68 7.82 -12.23 2.00
N VAL A 69 8.05 -11.45 3.06
CA VAL A 69 8.92 -11.82 4.18
C VAL A 69 8.08 -11.87 5.46
N ALA A 70 8.26 -12.94 6.24
CA ALA A 70 7.65 -13.04 7.56
C ALA A 70 8.29 -12.02 8.52
N THR A 71 7.45 -11.31 9.26
CA THR A 71 7.91 -10.41 10.33
C THR A 71 7.88 -11.15 11.67
N ILE A 72 8.98 -11.03 12.41
CA ILE A 72 9.18 -11.72 13.67
C ILE A 72 9.06 -10.80 14.88
N SER A 73 8.58 -11.33 16.00
CA SER A 73 8.51 -10.59 17.24
C SER A 73 9.91 -10.25 17.78
N ARG A 74 10.07 -9.03 18.27
CA ARG A 74 11.32 -8.55 18.90
C ARG A 74 11.36 -8.76 20.41
N LYS A 75 10.19 -8.86 21.04
CA LYS A 75 10.03 -8.96 22.50
C LYS A 75 9.13 -10.13 22.87
N ASP A 76 9.28 -10.60 24.10
CA ASP A 76 8.36 -11.52 24.73
C ASP A 76 7.19 -10.73 25.33
N ILE A 77 5.95 -11.13 25.08
CA ILE A 77 4.75 -10.50 25.65
C ILE A 77 3.83 -11.61 26.15
N ALA A 78 3.80 -11.79 27.48
CA ALA A 78 3.06 -12.86 28.14
C ALA A 78 1.56 -12.80 27.88
N ASN A 79 0.95 -11.62 27.89
CA ASN A 79 -0.48 -11.42 27.65
C ASN A 79 -0.96 -11.94 26.28
N PHE A 80 -0.08 -11.87 25.28
CA PHE A 80 -0.38 -12.35 23.93
C PHE A 80 0.19 -13.75 23.65
N LYS A 81 0.76 -14.43 24.65
CA LYS A 81 1.45 -15.72 24.52
C LYS A 81 2.55 -15.68 23.43
N LEU A 82 3.14 -14.51 23.25
CA LEU A 82 4.12 -14.22 22.23
C LEU A 82 5.53 -14.34 22.77
N ARG A 83 6.39 -15.07 22.05
CA ARG A 83 7.81 -15.18 22.35
C ARG A 83 8.65 -14.49 21.28
N LYS A 84 9.84 -14.04 21.66
CA LYS A 84 10.84 -13.48 20.74
C LYS A 84 11.13 -14.46 19.61
N LYS A 85 11.28 -13.91 18.38
CA LYS A 85 11.50 -14.65 17.14
C LYS A 85 10.27 -15.44 16.61
N MET A 86 9.10 -15.35 17.23
CA MET A 86 7.90 -15.93 16.64
C MET A 86 7.42 -15.09 15.44
N PRO A 87 7.08 -15.72 14.30
CA PRO A 87 6.50 -15.00 13.15
C PRO A 87 5.07 -14.58 13.48
N ILE A 88 4.75 -13.29 13.27
CA ILE A 88 3.46 -12.68 13.64
C ILE A 88 2.87 -11.81 12.52
N GLY A 89 3.47 -11.77 11.38
CA GLY A 89 2.98 -11.02 10.24
C GLY A 89 3.79 -11.26 8.99
N VAL A 90 3.36 -10.63 7.91
CA VAL A 90 4.02 -10.69 6.60
C VAL A 90 4.15 -9.29 6.04
N MET A 91 5.25 -8.99 5.38
CA MET A 91 5.54 -7.67 4.82
C MET A 91 6.21 -7.77 3.46
N VAL A 92 5.88 -6.81 2.58
CA VAL A 92 6.57 -6.57 1.31
C VAL A 92 6.86 -5.09 1.15
N THR A 93 8.02 -4.75 0.61
CA THR A 93 8.36 -3.38 0.21
C THR A 93 8.58 -3.33 -1.29
N LEU A 94 7.72 -2.59 -1.99
CA LEU A 94 7.78 -2.40 -3.43
C LEU A 94 8.47 -1.08 -3.77
N ARG A 95 9.30 -1.10 -4.82
CA ARG A 95 10.03 0.06 -5.35
C ARG A 95 10.06 0.03 -6.87
N ARG A 96 10.37 1.19 -7.49
CA ARG A 96 10.56 1.34 -8.93
C ARG A 96 9.36 0.82 -9.74
N GLU A 97 9.58 0.01 -10.77
CA GLU A 97 8.53 -0.48 -11.68
C GLU A 97 7.40 -1.22 -10.93
N ARG A 98 7.76 -2.20 -10.08
CA ARG A 98 6.78 -2.99 -9.32
C ARG A 98 5.89 -2.15 -8.41
N MET A 99 6.41 -1.04 -7.91
CA MET A 99 5.65 -0.09 -7.11
C MET A 99 4.54 0.57 -7.93
N TYR A 100 4.87 1.02 -9.15
CA TYR A 100 3.88 1.65 -10.04
C TYR A 100 2.87 0.64 -10.60
N GLU A 101 3.32 -0.57 -10.94
CA GLU A 101 2.43 -1.66 -11.37
C GLU A 101 1.42 -2.02 -10.28
N PHE A 102 1.89 -2.14 -9.03
CA PHE A 102 1.00 -2.39 -7.90
C PHE A 102 0.04 -1.23 -7.66
N LEU A 103 0.49 0.02 -7.74
CA LEU A 103 -0.35 1.19 -7.59
C LEU A 103 -1.44 1.24 -8.66
N GLU A 104 -1.09 0.98 -9.93
CA GLU A 104 -2.04 0.94 -11.03
C GLU A 104 -3.10 -0.15 -10.82
N LYS A 105 -2.69 -1.35 -10.44
CA LYS A 105 -3.59 -2.46 -10.09
C LYS A 105 -4.52 -2.09 -8.92
N LEU A 106 -3.98 -1.49 -7.87
CA LEU A 106 -4.75 -1.09 -6.70
C LEU A 106 -5.84 -0.08 -7.08
N VAL A 107 -5.49 0.98 -7.83
CA VAL A 107 -6.42 2.06 -8.17
C VAL A 107 -7.45 1.61 -9.19
N ARG A 108 -7.03 0.91 -10.25
CA ARG A 108 -7.91 0.58 -11.39
C ARG A 108 -8.73 -0.69 -11.20
N VAL A 109 -8.23 -1.65 -10.41
CA VAL A 109 -8.85 -2.98 -10.29
C VAL A 109 -9.32 -3.26 -8.87
N ALA A 110 -8.45 -3.12 -7.86
CA ALA A 110 -8.74 -3.58 -6.52
C ALA A 110 -9.72 -2.66 -5.77
N LEU A 111 -9.50 -1.34 -5.76
CA LEU A 111 -10.37 -0.40 -5.04
C LEU A 111 -11.82 -0.41 -5.54
N PRO A 112 -12.11 -0.43 -6.86
CA PRO A 112 -13.50 -0.50 -7.35
C PRO A 112 -14.23 -1.79 -6.97
N ARG A 113 -13.51 -2.85 -6.60
CA ARG A 113 -14.10 -4.14 -6.18
C ARG A 113 -14.47 -4.19 -4.70
N ILE A 114 -14.08 -3.19 -3.92
CA ILE A 114 -14.49 -3.10 -2.51
C ILE A 114 -16.01 -2.87 -2.46
N ARG A 115 -16.70 -3.72 -1.70
CA ARG A 115 -18.14 -3.59 -1.48
C ARG A 115 -18.44 -2.26 -0.79
N ASP A 116 -19.46 -1.54 -1.28
CA ASP A 116 -19.90 -0.24 -0.74
C ASP A 116 -18.78 0.81 -0.62
N PHE A 117 -17.87 0.83 -1.61
CA PHE A 117 -16.74 1.74 -1.61
C PHE A 117 -17.21 3.21 -1.74
N LYS A 118 -16.94 3.99 -0.68
CA LYS A 118 -17.31 5.43 -0.60
C LYS A 118 -16.10 6.37 -0.70
N GLY A 119 -14.97 5.87 -1.22
CA GLY A 119 -13.70 6.59 -1.23
C GLY A 119 -12.87 6.38 0.03
N ILE A 120 -11.60 6.80 -0.02
CA ILE A 120 -10.63 6.67 1.07
C ILE A 120 -10.53 7.97 1.88
N GLU A 121 -10.28 7.87 3.17
CA GLU A 121 -10.10 9.04 4.03
C GLU A 121 -8.78 9.75 3.71
N SER A 122 -8.75 11.08 3.84
CA SER A 122 -7.57 11.90 3.57
C SER A 122 -6.71 12.11 4.84
N LYS A 123 -6.53 11.06 5.66
CA LYS A 123 -5.78 11.15 6.91
C LYS A 123 -4.33 10.74 6.71
N PHE A 124 -3.43 11.69 6.72
CA PHE A 124 -1.99 11.53 6.55
C PHE A 124 -1.26 11.50 7.90
N ASP A 125 0.05 11.25 7.88
CA ASP A 125 0.90 11.12 9.08
C ASP A 125 1.59 12.41 9.55
N GLY A 126 1.32 13.55 8.91
CA GLY A 126 1.99 14.83 9.16
C GLY A 126 3.31 15.01 8.41
N LYS A 127 3.72 14.01 7.61
CA LYS A 127 4.98 14.01 6.81
C LYS A 127 4.76 13.56 5.37
N GLY A 128 3.54 13.74 4.87
CA GLY A 128 3.18 13.40 3.50
C GLY A 128 3.12 11.92 3.17
N ASN A 129 3.16 11.02 4.16
CA ASN A 129 2.93 9.59 3.94
C ASN A 129 1.48 9.23 4.22
N TYR A 130 0.98 8.25 3.49
CA TYR A 130 -0.41 7.82 3.59
C TYR A 130 -0.51 6.31 3.82
N THR A 131 -1.40 5.89 4.72
CA THR A 131 -1.67 4.47 4.95
C THR A 131 -3.14 4.15 4.71
N LEU A 132 -3.38 3.21 3.81
CA LEU A 132 -4.68 2.65 3.48
C LEU A 132 -4.86 1.29 4.16
N GLY A 133 -5.90 1.15 4.98
CA GLY A 133 -6.32 -0.14 5.53
C GLY A 133 -7.31 -0.83 4.60
N ILE A 134 -7.03 -2.07 4.24
CA ILE A 134 -7.92 -2.95 3.49
C ILE A 134 -8.36 -4.07 4.41
N GLN A 135 -9.66 -4.30 4.51
CA GLN A 135 -10.23 -5.32 5.40
C GLN A 135 -10.17 -6.72 4.80
N GLU A 136 -10.26 -6.85 3.48
CA GLU A 136 -10.39 -8.11 2.78
C GLU A 136 -9.37 -8.22 1.63
N GLN A 137 -8.55 -9.29 1.64
CA GLN A 137 -7.60 -9.54 0.55
C GLN A 137 -8.28 -9.99 -0.76
N ILE A 138 -9.55 -10.38 -0.70
CA ILE A 138 -10.35 -10.90 -1.84
C ILE A 138 -10.51 -9.88 -2.97
N ILE A 139 -10.31 -8.60 -2.70
CA ILE A 139 -10.37 -7.54 -3.72
C ILE A 139 -9.33 -7.70 -4.83
N PHE A 140 -8.24 -8.42 -4.55
CA PHE A 140 -7.19 -8.70 -5.53
C PHE A 140 -7.56 -9.92 -6.39
N THR A 141 -7.45 -9.78 -7.70
CA THR A 141 -7.82 -10.81 -8.69
C THR A 141 -6.91 -12.03 -8.68
N GLU A 142 -5.70 -11.89 -8.16
CA GLU A 142 -4.70 -12.94 -8.08
C GLU A 142 -5.00 -13.99 -7.00
N ILE A 143 -5.93 -13.67 -6.12
CA ILE A 143 -6.33 -14.60 -5.05
C ILE A 143 -7.50 -15.46 -5.51
N ASN A 144 -7.32 -16.76 -5.43
CA ASN A 144 -8.42 -17.70 -5.67
C ASN A 144 -9.28 -17.78 -4.41
N ILE A 145 -10.54 -17.38 -4.53
CA ILE A 145 -11.52 -17.35 -3.42
C ILE A 145 -11.71 -18.74 -2.79
N ASP A 146 -11.69 -19.81 -3.60
CA ASP A 146 -11.88 -21.18 -3.13
C ASP A 146 -10.72 -21.70 -2.26
N SER A 147 -9.53 -21.09 -2.38
CA SER A 147 -8.34 -21.46 -1.60
C SER A 147 -8.19 -20.68 -0.30
N ILE A 148 -9.03 -19.68 -0.06
CA ILE A 148 -8.95 -18.83 1.13
C ILE A 148 -9.50 -19.57 2.34
N THR A 149 -8.64 -19.82 3.31
CA THR A 149 -9.06 -20.37 4.61
C THR A 149 -9.60 -19.30 5.55
N LYS A 150 -9.15 -18.05 5.40
CA LYS A 150 -9.53 -16.93 6.27
C LYS A 150 -9.40 -15.58 5.58
N ILE A 151 -10.36 -14.69 5.83
CA ILE A 151 -10.28 -13.30 5.38
C ILE A 151 -9.28 -12.57 6.26
N LEU A 152 -8.29 -11.96 5.63
CA LEU A 152 -7.18 -11.26 6.29
C LEU A 152 -7.09 -9.84 5.74
N GLY A 153 -7.09 -8.86 6.64
CA GLY A 153 -6.86 -7.47 6.29
C GLY A 153 -5.37 -7.16 6.10
N MET A 154 -5.10 -6.06 5.42
CA MET A 154 -3.73 -5.55 5.22
C MET A 154 -3.68 -4.03 5.24
N ASN A 155 -2.51 -3.50 5.59
CA ASN A 155 -2.22 -2.08 5.52
C ASN A 155 -1.25 -1.82 4.36
N ILE A 156 -1.59 -0.84 3.52
CA ILE A 156 -0.77 -0.39 2.38
C ILE A 156 -0.30 1.02 2.69
N THR A 157 0.99 1.18 2.91
CA THR A 157 1.60 2.48 3.23
C THR A 157 2.35 3.02 2.04
N PHE A 158 1.94 4.20 1.57
CA PHE A 158 2.59 4.97 0.52
C PHE A 158 3.59 5.93 1.16
N VAL A 159 4.87 5.71 0.91
CA VAL A 159 5.93 6.57 1.41
C VAL A 159 6.36 7.51 0.29
N THR A 160 6.16 8.80 0.50
CA THR A 160 6.48 9.85 -0.48
C THR A 160 7.73 10.63 -0.07
N SER A 161 8.14 11.57 -0.90
CA SER A 161 9.15 12.56 -0.56
C SER A 161 8.55 13.92 -0.18
N ALA A 162 7.21 14.02 -0.16
CA ALA A 162 6.51 15.23 0.19
C ALA A 162 6.85 15.67 1.62
N PRO A 163 7.20 16.93 1.86
CA PRO A 163 7.44 17.47 3.20
C PRO A 163 6.14 17.71 3.98
N THR A 164 5.02 17.95 3.28
CA THR A 164 3.72 18.26 3.87
C THR A 164 2.64 17.27 3.41
N ASP A 165 1.58 17.16 4.20
CA ASP A 165 0.44 16.29 3.88
C ASP A 165 -0.34 16.79 2.66
N GLU A 166 -0.39 18.11 2.43
CA GLU A 166 -1.04 18.71 1.27
C GLU A 166 -0.37 18.30 -0.04
N GLU A 167 0.96 18.32 -0.07
CA GLU A 167 1.74 17.88 -1.23
C GLU A 167 1.61 16.37 -1.45
N GLY A 168 1.63 15.57 -0.36
CA GLY A 168 1.40 14.14 -0.39
C GLY A 168 0.00 13.79 -0.93
N TYR A 169 -1.03 14.52 -0.46
CA TYR A 169 -2.40 14.38 -0.94
C TYR A 169 -2.53 14.70 -2.43
N ALA A 170 -1.97 15.82 -2.87
CA ALA A 170 -2.00 16.22 -4.27
C ALA A 170 -1.33 15.17 -5.17
N LEU A 171 -0.16 14.66 -4.76
CA LEU A 171 0.56 13.62 -5.48
C LEU A 171 -0.30 12.34 -5.63
N LEU A 172 -0.87 11.83 -4.53
CA LEU A 172 -1.64 10.60 -4.55
C LEU A 172 -2.98 10.76 -5.29
N LYS A 173 -3.59 11.93 -5.21
CA LYS A 173 -4.79 12.28 -5.98
C LYS A 173 -4.53 12.28 -7.49
N GLU A 174 -3.39 12.84 -7.92
CA GLU A 174 -3.00 12.82 -9.33
C GLU A 174 -2.69 11.41 -9.85
N PHE A 175 -2.24 10.49 -8.99
CA PHE A 175 -2.14 9.06 -9.31
C PHE A 175 -3.49 8.36 -9.39
N GLY A 176 -4.59 9.05 -9.07
CA GLY A 176 -5.95 8.53 -9.19
C GLY A 176 -6.48 7.84 -7.93
N LEU A 177 -5.88 8.03 -6.75
CA LEU A 177 -6.49 7.54 -5.52
C LEU A 177 -7.80 8.28 -5.23
N PRO A 178 -8.91 7.56 -5.03
CA PRO A 178 -10.25 8.13 -4.87
C PRO A 178 -10.49 8.59 -3.43
N PHE A 179 -9.93 9.74 -3.04
CA PHE A 179 -10.20 10.33 -1.74
C PHE A 179 -11.65 10.79 -1.63
N LYS A 180 -12.24 10.62 -0.45
CA LYS A 180 -13.52 11.25 -0.12
C LYS A 180 -13.34 12.77 -0.19
N ASN A 181 -14.28 13.45 -0.83
CA ASN A 181 -14.33 14.89 -0.72
C ASN A 181 -14.59 15.20 0.76
N SER A 182 -13.59 15.68 1.48
CA SER A 182 -13.83 16.26 2.79
C SER A 182 -14.67 17.50 2.55
N LYS A 183 -15.97 17.44 2.82
CA LYS A 183 -16.71 18.67 3.08
C LYS A 183 -15.99 19.31 4.26
N LYS A 184 -15.35 20.45 4.03
CA LYS A 184 -15.00 21.35 5.12
C LYS A 184 -16.36 21.83 5.67
N ASP A 185 -16.79 21.18 6.75
CA ASP A 185 -17.78 21.78 7.65
C ASP A 185 -17.09 22.86 8.47
#